data_5226c307e370a6c68791a9f6ba27fc65
#
_entry.id   5226c307e370a6c68791a9f6ba27fc65
#
_cell.length_a   1.000
_cell.length_b   1.000
_cell.length_c   1.000
_cell.angle_alpha   90.00
_cell.angle_beta   90.00
_cell.angle_gamma   90.00
#
_symmetry.space_group_name_H-M   'P 1'
#
loop_
_entity.id
_entity.type
_entity.pdbx_description
1 polymer ?
#
loop_
_entity_poly.entity_id
_entity_poly.type
_entity_poly.pdbx_seq_one_letter_code
_entity_poly.pdbx_strand_id
1 'polypeptide(L)'
;MYDVVVVGGGPSGATAAEDLARSGHSVALLDREGRIKPCGGAIPPRLMQDFDIGEEQLVAKVNTARMISPTGRHVDIPIENGFVGMVDRKYFDPFLRARA
;
A
#
# COMPACT_ATOMS: atom_id res chain seq x y z
N MET A 1 -4.01 9.17 -27.80
CA MET A 1 -5.07 8.25 -27.35
C MET A 1 -4.48 7.18 -26.45
N TYR A 2 -5.14 6.86 -25.34
CA TYR A 2 -4.67 5.83 -24.42
C TYR A 2 -5.47 4.55 -24.59
N ASP A 3 -4.81 3.40 -24.43
CA ASP A 3 -5.49 2.11 -24.46
C ASP A 3 -6.38 1.91 -23.24
N VAL A 4 -5.89 2.39 -22.07
CA VAL A 4 -6.56 2.25 -20.78
C VAL A 4 -6.49 3.53 -19.99
N VAL A 5 -7.58 3.89 -19.33
CA VAL A 5 -7.61 5.00 -18.37
C VAL A 5 -7.93 4.41 -17.00
N VAL A 6 -7.03 4.63 -16.04
CA VAL A 6 -7.22 4.23 -14.64
C VAL A 6 -7.61 5.45 -13.83
N VAL A 7 -8.75 5.40 -13.19
CA VAL A 7 -9.25 6.49 -12.34
C VAL A 7 -9.06 6.09 -10.88
N GLY A 8 -8.25 6.86 -10.19
CA GLY A 8 -7.87 6.59 -8.82
C GLY A 8 -6.43 6.09 -8.72
N GLY A 9 -5.56 6.91 -8.14
CA GLY A 9 -4.12 6.66 -8.01
C GLY A 9 -3.71 6.14 -6.63
N GLY A 10 -4.60 5.44 -5.93
CA GLY A 10 -4.24 4.70 -4.73
C GLY A 10 -3.43 3.44 -5.07
N PRO A 11 -3.11 2.59 -4.08
CA PRO A 11 -2.27 1.41 -4.33
C PRO A 11 -2.78 0.49 -5.44
N SER A 12 -4.08 0.20 -5.46
CA SER A 12 -4.64 -0.69 -6.49
C SER A 12 -4.60 -0.07 -7.88
N GLY A 13 -5.00 1.20 -8.02
CA GLY A 13 -4.99 1.89 -9.30
C GLY A 13 -3.58 2.09 -9.84
N ALA A 14 -2.65 2.51 -8.99
CA ALA A 14 -1.25 2.69 -9.38
C ALA A 14 -0.61 1.36 -9.81
N THR A 15 -0.90 0.27 -9.09
CA THR A 15 -0.37 -1.05 -9.43
C THR A 15 -0.96 -1.56 -10.75
N ALA A 16 -2.27 -1.38 -10.95
CA ALA A 16 -2.91 -1.76 -12.21
C ALA A 16 -2.31 -0.98 -13.39
N ALA A 17 -2.08 0.32 -13.22
CA ALA A 17 -1.47 1.15 -14.26
C ALA A 17 -0.04 0.70 -14.57
N GLU A 18 0.75 0.36 -13.56
CA GLU A 18 2.10 -0.16 -13.74
C GLU A 18 2.09 -1.48 -14.53
N ASP A 19 1.25 -2.42 -14.11
CA ASP A 19 1.17 -3.73 -14.76
C ASP A 19 0.72 -3.62 -16.22
N LEU A 20 -0.26 -2.77 -16.49
CA LEU A 20 -0.74 -2.54 -17.85
C LEU A 20 0.33 -1.89 -18.73
N ALA A 21 1.06 -0.92 -18.19
CA ALA A 21 2.13 -0.26 -18.91
C ALA A 21 3.27 -1.25 -19.21
N ARG A 22 3.62 -2.10 -18.27
CA ARG A 22 4.64 -3.15 -18.46
C ARG A 22 4.20 -4.19 -19.51
N SER A 23 2.90 -4.38 -19.66
CA SER A 23 2.34 -5.28 -20.70
C SER A 23 2.28 -4.64 -22.07
N GLY A 24 2.76 -3.42 -22.23
CA GLY A 24 2.83 -2.74 -23.53
C GLY A 24 1.63 -1.87 -23.86
N HIS A 25 0.71 -1.66 -22.91
CA HIS A 25 -0.43 -0.78 -23.11
C HIS A 25 -0.08 0.68 -22.79
N SER A 26 -0.72 1.59 -23.49
CA SER A 26 -0.65 3.01 -23.21
C SER A 26 -1.70 3.35 -22.15
N VAL A 27 -1.26 3.84 -20.98
CA VAL A 27 -2.12 4.02 -19.81
C VAL A 27 -2.11 5.47 -19.34
N ALA A 28 -3.29 6.01 -19.05
CA ALA A 28 -3.45 7.26 -18.32
C ALA A 28 -3.91 6.95 -16.90
N LEU A 29 -3.20 7.47 -15.92
CA LEU A 29 -3.55 7.33 -14.51
C LEU A 29 -4.00 8.69 -13.99
N LEU A 30 -5.26 8.78 -13.53
CA LEU A 30 -5.88 10.00 -13.08
C LEU A 30 -6.19 9.92 -11.59
N ASP A 31 -5.83 10.97 -10.85
CA ASP A 31 -6.15 11.06 -9.43
C ASP A 31 -6.35 12.51 -9.02
N ARG A 32 -6.94 12.71 -7.86
CA ARG A 32 -7.10 14.02 -7.25
C ARG A 32 -5.76 14.48 -6.67
N GLU A 33 -5.41 15.70 -6.91
CA GLU A 33 -4.21 16.31 -6.35
C GLU A 33 -4.37 16.54 -4.84
N GLY A 34 -3.29 16.27 -4.10
CA GLY A 34 -3.20 16.60 -2.68
C GLY A 34 -3.99 15.73 -1.71
N ARG A 35 -4.69 14.71 -2.20
CA ARG A 35 -5.49 13.84 -1.33
C ARG A 35 -4.63 12.76 -0.67
N ILE A 36 -4.69 12.72 0.67
CA ILE A 36 -4.10 11.64 1.46
C ILE A 36 -5.23 10.78 1.98
N LYS A 37 -5.21 9.50 1.63
CA LYS A 37 -6.23 8.55 2.09
C LYS A 37 -6.06 8.26 3.57
N PRO A 38 -7.09 8.44 4.41
CA PRO A 38 -7.00 8.05 5.82
C PRO A 38 -6.89 6.53 5.93
N CYS A 39 -5.75 6.07 6.42
CA CYS A 39 -5.45 4.64 6.53
C CYS A 39 -4.30 4.46 7.51
N GLY A 40 -4.31 3.37 8.28
CA GLY A 40 -3.22 3.05 9.19
C GLY A 40 -1.94 2.62 8.50
N GLY A 41 -2.02 2.25 7.22
CA GLY A 41 -0.83 1.94 6.42
C GLY A 41 -0.23 0.57 6.69
N ALA A 42 -0.98 -0.38 7.22
CA ALA A 42 -0.48 -1.72 7.50
C ALA A 42 -0.38 -2.55 6.22
N ILE A 43 0.79 -3.12 5.96
CA ILE A 43 1.01 -4.01 4.84
C ILE A 43 1.71 -5.29 5.30
N PRO A 44 1.26 -6.48 4.86
CA PRO A 44 1.91 -7.73 5.24
C PRO A 44 3.20 -7.96 4.44
N PRO A 45 4.15 -8.78 4.97
CA PRO A 45 5.39 -9.08 4.25
C PRO A 45 5.17 -9.69 2.87
N ARG A 46 4.12 -10.49 2.71
CA ARG A 46 3.80 -11.10 1.42
C ARG A 46 3.51 -10.05 0.35
N LEU A 47 2.82 -8.97 0.71
CA LEU A 47 2.56 -7.87 -0.22
C LEU A 47 3.87 -7.23 -0.69
N MET A 48 4.83 -7.08 0.22
CA MET A 48 6.13 -6.53 -0.13
C MET A 48 6.88 -7.41 -1.12
N GLN A 49 6.80 -8.73 -0.95
CA GLN A 49 7.41 -9.69 -1.89
C GLN A 49 6.69 -9.70 -3.24
N ASP A 50 5.37 -9.83 -3.22
CA ASP A 50 4.58 -10.00 -4.44
C ASP A 50 4.60 -8.75 -5.33
N PHE A 51 4.75 -7.56 -4.73
CA PHE A 51 4.73 -6.28 -5.46
C PHE A 51 6.06 -5.54 -5.44
N ASP A 52 7.13 -6.22 -5.03
CA ASP A 52 8.50 -5.69 -5.02
C ASP A 52 8.59 -4.34 -4.30
N ILE A 53 8.17 -4.33 -3.05
CA ILE A 53 8.23 -3.14 -2.20
C ILE A 53 9.36 -3.32 -1.19
N GLY A 54 10.35 -2.43 -1.23
CA GLY A 54 11.48 -2.46 -0.34
C GLY A 54 11.17 -1.91 1.05
N GLU A 55 12.01 -2.25 2.02
CA GLU A 55 11.86 -1.81 3.40
C GLU A 55 12.01 -0.30 3.56
N GLU A 56 12.61 0.39 2.59
CA GLU A 56 12.77 1.85 2.61
C GLU A 56 11.42 2.59 2.60
N GLN A 57 10.34 1.90 2.22
CA GLN A 57 8.99 2.46 2.26
C GLN A 57 8.34 2.34 3.65
N LEU A 58 8.93 1.57 4.55
CA LEU A 58 8.36 1.35 5.87
C LEU A 58 8.75 2.46 6.83
N VAL A 59 7.77 2.99 7.56
CA VAL A 59 8.02 3.93 8.68
C VAL A 59 8.06 3.20 10.01
N ALA A 60 7.55 1.96 10.07
CA ALA A 60 7.59 1.12 11.25
C ALA A 60 7.40 -0.34 10.90
N LYS A 61 7.87 -1.23 11.77
CA LYS A 61 7.60 -2.68 11.73
C LYS A 61 6.92 -3.07 13.03
N VAL A 62 5.86 -3.86 12.93
CA VAL A 62 5.06 -4.28 14.08
C VAL A 62 5.01 -5.80 14.12
N ASN A 63 5.22 -6.39 15.28
CA ASN A 63 5.24 -7.84 15.45
C ASN A 63 4.14 -8.36 16.38
N THR A 64 3.33 -7.49 16.94
CA THR A 64 2.27 -7.86 17.86
C THR A 64 1.04 -7.00 17.63
N ALA A 65 -0.13 -7.62 17.58
CA ALA A 65 -1.40 -6.93 17.51
C ALA A 65 -2.10 -6.99 18.88
N ARG A 66 -2.54 -5.85 19.38
CA ARG A 66 -3.30 -5.79 20.63
C ARG A 66 -4.78 -5.63 20.31
N MET A 67 -5.57 -6.61 20.73
CA MET A 67 -7.01 -6.59 20.61
C MET A 67 -7.60 -6.10 21.92
N ILE A 68 -8.38 -5.02 21.88
CA ILE A 68 -8.97 -4.40 23.05
C ILE A 68 -10.47 -4.53 22.97
N SER A 69 -11.08 -5.10 24.03
CA SER A 69 -12.54 -5.20 24.12
C SER A 69 -13.17 -3.89 24.56
N PRO A 70 -14.49 -3.69 24.36
CA PRO A 70 -15.17 -2.49 24.85
C PRO A 70 -15.10 -2.29 26.36
N THR A 71 -14.83 -3.35 27.14
CA THR A 71 -14.67 -3.27 28.59
C THR A 71 -13.24 -2.96 29.03
N GLY A 72 -12.31 -2.72 28.10
CA GLY A 72 -10.93 -2.38 28.40
C GLY A 72 -9.99 -3.56 28.59
N ARG A 73 -10.48 -4.80 28.49
CA ARG A 73 -9.62 -5.98 28.51
C ARG A 73 -8.88 -6.09 27.19
N HIS A 74 -7.66 -6.59 27.22
CA HIS A 74 -6.88 -6.77 25.99
C HIS A 74 -6.18 -8.12 25.96
N VAL A 75 -5.84 -8.53 24.74
CA VAL A 75 -4.98 -9.68 24.48
C VAL A 75 -3.98 -9.28 23.40
N ASP A 76 -2.74 -9.67 23.57
CA ASP A 76 -1.69 -9.43 22.59
C ASP A 76 -1.50 -10.68 21.74
N ILE A 77 -1.59 -10.53 20.42
CA ILE A 77 -1.44 -11.61 19.45
C ILE A 77 -0.13 -11.40 18.72
N PRO A 78 0.90 -12.25 18.94
CA PRO A 78 2.14 -12.15 18.22
C PRO A 78 1.96 -12.53 16.76
N ILE A 79 2.67 -11.85 15.86
CA ILE A 79 2.69 -12.17 14.44
C ILE A 79 3.80 -13.19 14.21
N GLU A 80 3.41 -14.46 13.91
CA GLU A 80 4.36 -15.53 13.70
C GLU A 80 5.12 -15.35 12.38
N ASN A 81 6.41 -15.65 12.42
CA ASN A 81 7.30 -15.67 11.24
C ASN A 81 7.37 -14.38 10.45
N GLY A 82 7.27 -13.23 11.13
CA GLY A 82 7.40 -11.99 10.41
C GLY A 82 6.94 -10.77 11.19
N PHE A 83 6.54 -9.80 10.43
CA PHE A 83 6.10 -8.50 10.93
C PHE A 83 5.01 -7.97 10.00
N VAL A 84 4.28 -6.95 10.48
CA VAL A 84 3.45 -6.11 9.62
C VAL A 84 4.21 -4.82 9.41
N GLY A 85 4.47 -4.48 8.15
CA GLY A 85 5.08 -3.22 7.80
C GLY A 85 4.07 -2.09 7.86
N MET A 86 4.51 -0.92 8.31
CA MET A 86 3.67 0.27 8.33
C MET A 86 4.23 1.28 7.35
N VAL A 87 3.39 1.80 6.47
CA VAL A 87 3.77 2.83 5.51
C VAL A 87 3.00 4.11 5.79
N ASP A 88 3.59 5.24 5.41
CA ASP A 88 2.90 6.53 5.41
C ASP A 88 2.32 6.75 4.02
N ARG A 89 1.00 6.75 3.89
CA ARG A 89 0.31 6.90 2.60
C ARG A 89 0.61 8.23 1.93
N LYS A 90 1.04 9.24 2.68
CA LYS A 90 1.51 10.49 2.11
C LYS A 90 2.69 10.32 1.15
N TYR A 91 3.54 9.34 1.43
CA TYR A 91 4.74 9.03 0.61
C TYR A 91 4.58 7.74 -0.20
N PHE A 92 3.89 6.75 0.34
CA PHE A 92 3.73 5.45 -0.29
C PHE A 92 2.91 5.52 -1.57
N ASP A 93 1.78 6.23 -1.56
CA ASP A 93 0.92 6.34 -2.74
C ASP A 93 1.65 7.06 -3.89
N PRO A 94 2.34 8.22 -3.67
CA PRO A 94 3.16 8.81 -4.72
C PRO A 94 4.28 7.91 -5.24
N PHE A 95 4.88 7.11 -4.35
CA PHE A 95 5.90 6.13 -4.75
C PHE A 95 5.33 5.13 -5.76
N LEU A 96 4.15 4.56 -5.48
CA LEU A 96 3.51 3.61 -6.40
C LEU A 96 3.08 4.29 -7.71
N ARG A 97 2.57 5.50 -7.65
CA ARG A 97 2.19 6.25 -8.86
C ARG A 97 3.40 6.54 -9.74
N ALA A 98 4.55 6.82 -9.14
CA ALA A 98 5.78 7.07 -9.90
C ALA A 98 6.28 5.81 -10.62
N ARG A 99 5.97 4.62 -10.14
CA ARG A 99 6.31 3.35 -10.79
C ARG A 99 5.43 3.07 -12.01
N ALA A 100 4.27 3.66 -12.06
CA ALA A 100 3.31 3.43 -13.16
C ALA A 100 3.63 4.28 -14.44
#